data_adfbf30864f90990beac6b3600152672
#
_entry.id   adfbf30864f90990beac6b3600152672
#
_cell.length_a   1.000
_cell.length_b   1.000
_cell.length_c   1.000
_cell.angle_alpha   90.00
_cell.angle_beta   90.00
_cell.angle_gamma   90.00
#
_symmetry.space_group_name_H-M   'P 1'
#
loop_
_entity.id
_entity.type
_entity.pdbx_description
1 polymer ?
#
loop_
_entity_poly.entity_id
_entity_poly.type
_entity_poly.pdbx_seq_one_letter_code
_entity_poly.pdbx_strand_id
1 'polypeptide(L)'
;MYLYGKRGHDMKTLIKNGIVILDGIKRLNNGAVMIEGGKITGIYKDYEGLEADSVIDVQNNYIIPGLLDTHTHGAMGYDFNKYSSKQELEIISDSLLDEGVTGFNASIVCESHHDTLNLLQMYEGNTPDNLI
;
A
#
# COMPACT_ATOMS: atom_id res chain seq x y z
N MET A 1 3.10 -9.85 -2.75
CA MET A 1 1.69 -10.29 -2.69
C MET A 1 0.97 -9.36 -1.75
N TYR A 2 0.15 -8.50 -2.30
CA TYR A 2 -0.58 -7.48 -1.53
C TYR A 2 -1.95 -7.98 -1.14
N LEU A 3 -2.32 -7.81 0.12
CA LEU A 3 -3.65 -8.14 0.63
C LEU A 3 -4.58 -6.92 0.55
N TYR A 4 -4.59 -6.24 -0.61
CA TYR A 4 -5.55 -5.18 -0.85
C TYR A 4 -6.74 -5.77 -1.63
N GLY A 5 -7.71 -6.27 -0.91
CA GLY A 5 -8.94 -6.82 -1.46
C GLY A 5 -10.15 -6.33 -0.69
N LYS A 6 -11.07 -5.67 -1.36
CA LYS A 6 -12.41 -5.30 -0.89
C LYS A 6 -13.25 -6.53 -0.49
N ARG A 7 -12.75 -7.38 0.43
CA ARG A 7 -13.56 -8.51 0.92
C ARG A 7 -13.25 -8.80 2.38
N GLY A 8 -14.20 -8.47 3.24
CA GLY A 8 -14.29 -8.92 4.61
C GLY A 8 -13.59 -8.00 5.61
N HIS A 9 -14.30 -7.00 6.09
CA HIS A 9 -13.84 -6.14 7.19
C HIS A 9 -13.50 -6.91 8.49
N ASP A 10 -13.80 -8.20 8.58
CA ASP A 10 -13.63 -9.03 9.77
C ASP A 10 -12.62 -10.17 9.62
N MET A 11 -11.99 -10.33 8.44
CA MET A 11 -11.01 -11.41 8.22
C MET A 11 -9.71 -11.16 8.98
N LYS A 12 -9.30 -12.18 9.77
CA LYS A 12 -7.99 -12.26 10.40
C LYS A 12 -6.99 -12.93 9.48
N THR A 13 -5.89 -12.26 9.19
CA THR A 13 -4.78 -12.82 8.40
C THR A 13 -3.51 -12.85 9.23
N LEU A 14 -2.93 -14.02 9.40
CA LEU A 14 -1.63 -14.20 10.04
C LEU A 14 -0.54 -14.35 8.98
N ILE A 15 0.39 -13.41 8.94
CA ILE A 15 1.63 -13.50 8.15
C ILE A 15 2.70 -14.00 9.09
N LYS A 16 3.25 -15.19 8.86
CA LYS A 16 4.16 -15.87 9.80
C LYS A 16 5.48 -16.30 9.18
N ASN A 17 6.39 -16.73 10.05
CA ASN A 17 7.70 -17.28 9.68
C ASN A 17 8.52 -16.25 8.89
N GLY A 18 8.53 -14.99 9.34
CA GLY A 18 9.22 -13.90 8.67
C GLY A 18 10.21 -13.14 9.52
N ILE A 19 11.04 -12.35 8.87
CA ILE A 19 11.88 -11.34 9.51
C ILE A 19 11.11 -10.04 9.52
N VAL A 20 10.43 -9.74 10.65
CA VAL A 20 9.60 -8.52 10.77
C VAL A 20 10.50 -7.33 11.07
N ILE A 21 10.44 -6.33 10.22
CA ILE A 21 11.14 -5.05 10.42
C ILE A 21 10.21 -4.13 11.23
N LEU A 22 10.63 -3.80 12.45
CA LEU A 22 9.84 -2.98 13.38
C LEU A 22 10.12 -1.49 13.20
N ASP A 23 11.38 -1.15 13.01
CA ASP A 23 11.87 0.18 12.70
C ASP A 23 13.20 0.06 11.93
N GLY A 24 13.84 1.16 11.56
CA GLY A 24 15.09 1.14 10.80
C GLY A 24 16.25 0.38 11.46
N ILE A 25 16.13 -0.06 12.71
CA ILE A 25 17.19 -0.68 13.50
C ILE A 25 16.75 -2.05 14.05
N LYS A 26 15.49 -2.17 14.48
CA LYS A 26 14.97 -3.35 15.18
C LYS A 26 14.28 -4.31 14.22
N ARG A 27 14.60 -5.58 14.34
CA ARG A 27 13.96 -6.67 13.63
C ARG A 27 13.58 -7.81 14.58
N LEU A 28 12.53 -8.50 14.24
CA LEU A 28 12.09 -9.72 14.91
C LEU A 28 12.27 -10.89 13.95
N ASN A 29 13.26 -11.76 14.23
CA ASN A 29 13.47 -12.97 13.45
C ASN A 29 12.43 -14.03 13.83
N ASN A 30 11.97 -14.80 12.85
CA ASN A 30 10.92 -15.78 13.01
C ASN A 30 9.68 -15.19 13.69
N GLY A 31 9.29 -14.00 13.24
CA GLY A 31 8.14 -13.29 13.75
C GLY A 31 6.90 -13.49 12.91
N ALA A 32 5.79 -13.01 13.43
CA ALA A 32 4.52 -12.96 12.73
C ALA A 32 3.81 -11.62 12.93
N VAL A 33 2.96 -11.28 11.96
CA VAL A 33 2.09 -10.10 11.98
C VAL A 33 0.66 -10.55 11.81
N MET A 34 -0.23 -10.08 12.69
CA MET A 34 -1.67 -10.29 12.59
C MET A 34 -2.32 -9.04 11.99
N ILE A 35 -3.16 -9.26 10.99
CA ILE A 35 -3.97 -8.22 10.36
C ILE A 35 -5.44 -8.59 10.57
N GLU A 36 -6.23 -7.65 11.06
CA GLU A 36 -7.68 -7.79 11.25
C GLU A 36 -8.36 -6.49 10.85
N GLY A 37 -9.40 -6.57 10.05
CA GLY A 37 -10.12 -5.38 9.59
C GLY A 37 -9.24 -4.39 8.81
N GLY A 38 -8.24 -4.87 8.05
CA GLY A 38 -7.30 -4.04 7.31
C GLY A 38 -6.23 -3.34 8.16
N LYS A 39 -6.13 -3.68 9.45
CA LYS A 39 -5.17 -3.07 10.39
C LYS A 39 -4.26 -4.12 11.00
N ILE A 40 -3.01 -3.73 11.27
CA ILE A 40 -2.09 -4.54 12.06
C ILE A 40 -2.59 -4.52 13.51
N THR A 41 -2.99 -5.68 14.03
CA THR A 41 -3.49 -5.84 15.41
C THR A 41 -2.46 -6.41 16.34
N GLY A 42 -1.38 -7.01 15.83
CA GLY A 42 -0.29 -7.50 16.66
C GLY A 42 0.94 -7.93 15.87
N ILE A 43 2.07 -7.91 16.56
CA ILE A 43 3.35 -8.45 16.09
C ILE A 43 3.83 -9.42 17.15
N TYR A 44 4.15 -10.66 16.75
CA TYR A 44 4.37 -11.77 17.65
C TYR A 44 5.71 -12.45 17.40
N LYS A 45 6.41 -12.77 18.47
CA LYS A 45 7.59 -13.65 18.44
C LYS A 45 7.17 -15.10 18.58
N ASP A 46 6.17 -15.34 19.43
CA ASP A 46 5.55 -16.64 19.62
C ASP A 46 4.11 -16.54 19.09
N TYR A 47 3.84 -17.27 18.05
CA TYR A 47 2.57 -17.26 17.33
C TYR A 47 1.93 -18.65 17.21
N GLU A 48 2.47 -19.64 17.94
CA GLU A 48 1.86 -20.96 18.04
C GLU A 48 0.49 -20.85 18.71
N GLY A 49 -0.52 -21.46 18.09
CA GLY A 49 -1.89 -21.41 18.61
C GLY A 49 -2.68 -20.13 18.32
N LEU A 50 -2.11 -19.16 17.59
CA LEU A 50 -2.91 -18.02 17.10
C LEU A 50 -3.86 -18.48 15.99
N GLU A 51 -5.14 -18.20 16.19
CA GLU A 51 -6.17 -18.50 15.20
C GLU A 51 -6.31 -17.36 14.19
N ALA A 52 -6.39 -17.70 12.90
CA ALA A 52 -6.62 -16.77 11.82
C ALA A 52 -7.41 -17.45 10.69
N ASP A 53 -8.22 -16.67 9.98
CA ASP A 53 -9.00 -17.15 8.83
C ASP A 53 -8.11 -17.45 7.61
N SER A 54 -6.99 -16.75 7.52
CA SER A 54 -5.98 -16.92 6.47
C SER A 54 -4.58 -16.90 7.07
N VAL A 55 -3.71 -17.78 6.56
CA VAL A 55 -2.32 -17.86 7.00
C VAL A 55 -1.40 -17.78 5.80
N ILE A 56 -0.43 -16.86 5.87
CA ILE A 56 0.61 -16.66 4.86
C ILE A 56 1.94 -17.01 5.51
N ASP A 57 2.58 -18.08 5.03
CA ASP A 57 3.94 -18.43 5.43
C ASP A 57 4.94 -17.77 4.46
N VAL A 58 5.71 -16.82 4.95
CA VAL A 58 6.68 -16.09 4.11
C VAL A 58 8.05 -16.75 4.05
N GLN A 59 8.21 -17.95 4.62
CA GLN A 59 9.41 -18.78 4.47
C GLN A 59 10.72 -18.01 4.75
N ASN A 60 10.75 -17.32 5.89
CA ASN A 60 11.88 -16.51 6.34
C ASN A 60 12.22 -15.28 5.46
N ASN A 61 11.28 -14.86 4.60
CA ASN A 61 11.38 -13.57 3.91
C ASN A 61 11.08 -12.39 4.85
N TYR A 62 11.38 -11.19 4.40
CA TYR A 62 11.10 -9.97 5.14
C TYR A 62 9.61 -9.65 5.16
N ILE A 63 9.15 -9.19 6.32
CA ILE A 63 7.84 -8.56 6.49
C ILE A 63 8.11 -7.10 6.84
N ILE A 64 7.73 -6.21 5.94
CA ILE A 64 7.93 -4.76 6.07
C ILE A 64 6.58 -4.04 5.92
N PRO A 65 6.43 -2.83 6.47
CA PRO A 65 5.33 -1.95 6.10
C PRO A 65 5.33 -1.68 4.60
N GLY A 66 4.16 -1.38 4.04
CA GLY A 66 4.09 -0.89 2.68
C GLY A 66 4.93 0.36 2.48
N LEU A 67 5.51 0.52 1.31
CA LEU A 67 6.31 1.68 0.96
C LEU A 67 5.41 2.90 0.73
N LEU A 68 5.93 4.07 1.07
CA LEU A 68 5.29 5.35 0.77
C LEU A 68 6.16 6.08 -0.25
N ASP A 69 5.60 6.36 -1.43
CA ASP A 69 6.23 7.20 -2.42
C ASP A 69 5.75 8.65 -2.24
N THR A 70 6.61 9.49 -1.70
CA THR A 70 6.27 10.87 -1.37
C THR A 70 6.42 11.83 -2.54
N HIS A 71 6.90 11.37 -3.69
CA HIS A 71 7.14 12.24 -4.84
C HIS A 71 7.23 11.44 -6.15
N THR A 72 6.09 11.20 -6.79
CA THR A 72 6.03 10.54 -8.12
C THR A 72 5.23 11.37 -9.11
N HIS A 73 5.64 11.34 -10.38
CA HIS A 73 4.99 12.07 -11.47
C HIS A 73 4.07 11.19 -12.32
N GLY A 74 3.96 9.92 -11.99
CA GLY A 74 3.14 8.94 -12.71
C GLY A 74 3.86 7.61 -12.86
N ALA A 75 3.22 6.67 -13.54
CA ALA A 75 3.76 5.34 -13.84
C ALA A 75 3.12 4.78 -15.12
N MET A 76 3.69 3.69 -15.67
CA MET A 76 3.15 2.98 -16.84
C MET A 76 2.93 3.85 -18.08
N GLY A 77 3.69 4.96 -18.23
CA GLY A 77 3.54 5.90 -19.32
C GLY A 77 2.43 6.95 -19.13
N TYR A 78 1.74 6.91 -18.00
CA TYR A 78 0.78 7.95 -17.59
C TYR A 78 1.45 8.98 -16.69
N ASP A 79 1.05 10.23 -16.85
CA ASP A 79 1.61 11.40 -16.17
C ASP A 79 0.48 12.14 -15.43
N PHE A 80 0.70 12.45 -14.16
CA PHE A 80 -0.30 13.15 -13.35
C PHE A 80 -0.68 14.53 -13.89
N ASN A 81 0.20 15.19 -14.65
CA ASN A 81 -0.16 16.44 -15.32
C ASN A 81 -1.07 16.24 -16.53
N LYS A 82 -1.12 15.02 -17.08
CA LYS A 82 -1.87 14.67 -18.29
C LYS A 82 -2.97 13.66 -18.03
N TYR A 83 -3.31 13.48 -16.79
CA TYR A 83 -4.38 12.60 -16.36
C TYR A 83 -5.70 12.97 -17.06
N SER A 84 -6.35 11.99 -17.64
CA SER A 84 -7.57 12.20 -18.41
C SER A 84 -8.76 11.37 -17.90
N SER A 85 -8.52 10.36 -17.05
CA SER A 85 -9.57 9.48 -16.57
C SER A 85 -9.23 8.79 -15.25
N LYS A 86 -10.26 8.44 -14.48
CA LYS A 86 -10.13 7.62 -13.28
C LYS A 86 -9.41 6.29 -13.56
N GLN A 87 -9.63 5.70 -14.74
CA GLN A 87 -9.00 4.45 -15.13
C GLN A 87 -7.49 4.57 -15.23
N GLU A 88 -6.95 5.70 -15.70
CA GLU A 88 -5.50 5.94 -15.73
C GLU A 88 -4.91 6.01 -14.34
N LEU A 89 -5.60 6.67 -13.39
CA LEU A 89 -5.19 6.68 -11.99
C LEU A 89 -5.21 5.28 -11.36
N GLU A 90 -6.20 4.46 -11.69
CA GLU A 90 -6.26 3.08 -11.23
C GLU A 90 -5.08 2.25 -11.78
N ILE A 91 -4.71 2.43 -13.06
CA ILE A 91 -3.55 1.75 -13.66
C ILE A 91 -2.24 2.17 -12.97
N ILE A 92 -2.05 3.47 -12.72
CA ILE A 92 -0.88 3.96 -11.98
C ILE A 92 -0.87 3.34 -10.57
N SER A 93 -2.00 3.42 -9.88
CA SER A 93 -2.16 2.91 -8.52
C SER A 93 -1.83 1.42 -8.42
N ASP A 94 -2.39 0.60 -9.31
CA ASP A 94 -2.17 -0.84 -9.33
C ASP A 94 -0.70 -1.17 -9.61
N SER A 95 -0.07 -0.45 -10.54
CA SER A 95 1.36 -0.68 -10.85
C SER A 95 2.27 -0.34 -9.67
N LEU A 96 1.97 0.72 -8.93
CA LEU A 96 2.71 1.10 -7.72
C LEU A 96 2.50 0.07 -6.60
N LEU A 97 1.28 -0.46 -6.46
CA LEU A 97 0.99 -1.55 -5.52
C LEU A 97 1.79 -2.81 -5.86
N ASP A 98 1.94 -3.17 -7.12
CA ASP A 98 2.74 -4.32 -7.56
C ASP A 98 4.23 -4.17 -7.19
N GLU A 99 4.73 -2.95 -7.06
CA GLU A 99 6.09 -2.64 -6.61
C GLU A 99 6.22 -2.48 -5.08
N GLY A 100 5.13 -2.57 -4.32
CA GLY A 100 5.14 -2.44 -2.87
C GLY A 100 4.79 -1.07 -2.32
N VAL A 101 4.44 -0.15 -3.17
CA VAL A 101 4.03 1.20 -2.78
C VAL A 101 2.55 1.17 -2.41
N THR A 102 2.26 1.28 -1.11
CA THR A 102 0.89 1.24 -0.56
C THR A 102 0.29 2.62 -0.33
N GLY A 103 1.09 3.66 -0.51
CA GLY A 103 0.64 5.04 -0.50
C GLY A 103 1.56 5.91 -1.33
N PHE A 104 1.02 6.87 -2.05
CA PHE A 104 1.82 7.78 -2.87
C PHE A 104 1.22 9.18 -2.93
N ASN A 105 2.10 10.17 -3.12
CA ASN A 105 1.72 11.54 -3.44
C ASN A 105 1.88 11.77 -4.94
N ALA A 106 0.76 12.08 -5.61
CA ALA A 106 0.79 12.52 -6.99
C ALA A 106 1.45 13.91 -7.08
N SER A 107 2.63 13.99 -7.66
CA SER A 107 3.35 15.24 -7.85
C SER A 107 3.09 15.79 -9.24
N ILE A 108 2.50 16.96 -9.30
CA ILE A 108 2.31 17.71 -10.56
C ILE A 108 3.44 18.70 -10.75
N VAL A 109 3.91 18.85 -11.99
CA VAL A 109 4.86 19.90 -12.36
C VAL A 109 4.11 21.24 -12.41
N CYS A 110 4.76 22.33 -12.02
CA CYS A 110 4.16 23.67 -12.07
C CYS A 110 3.68 24.00 -13.47
N GLU A 111 2.39 24.23 -13.58
CA GLU A 111 1.68 24.73 -14.75
C GLU A 111 1.19 26.17 -14.48
N SER A 112 0.41 26.75 -15.39
CA SER A 112 -0.27 27.97 -15.08
C SER A 112 -1.22 27.78 -13.89
N HIS A 113 -1.52 28.86 -13.16
CA HIS A 113 -2.49 28.80 -12.05
C HIS A 113 -3.84 28.19 -12.48
N HIS A 114 -4.30 28.55 -13.68
CA HIS A 114 -5.55 28.02 -14.24
C HIS A 114 -5.47 26.50 -14.49
N ASP A 115 -4.40 26.03 -15.11
CA ASP A 115 -4.21 24.59 -15.41
C ASP A 115 -4.05 23.77 -14.15
N THR A 116 -3.33 24.30 -13.15
CA THR A 116 -3.21 23.67 -11.84
C THR A 116 -4.56 23.50 -11.16
N LEU A 117 -5.42 24.52 -11.18
CA LEU A 117 -6.76 24.42 -10.60
C LEU A 117 -7.62 23.39 -11.32
N ASN A 118 -7.56 23.34 -12.65
CA ASN A 118 -8.29 22.36 -13.44
C ASN A 118 -7.85 20.93 -13.11
N LEU A 119 -6.53 20.68 -12.99
CA LEU A 119 -5.99 19.39 -12.58
C LEU A 119 -6.50 18.98 -11.19
N LEU A 120 -6.42 19.87 -10.21
CA LEU A 120 -6.90 19.58 -8.85
C LEU A 120 -8.40 19.25 -8.82
N GLN A 121 -9.21 19.94 -9.62
CA GLN A 121 -10.65 19.64 -9.75
C GLN A 121 -10.89 18.25 -10.37
N MET A 122 -10.06 17.82 -11.32
CA MET A 122 -10.16 16.49 -11.91
C MET A 122 -9.84 15.38 -10.91
N TYR A 123 -8.92 15.61 -9.96
CA TYR A 123 -8.62 14.66 -8.88
C TYR A 123 -9.73 14.58 -7.84
N GLU A 124 -10.51 15.64 -7.65
CA GLU A 124 -11.56 15.68 -6.66
C GLU A 124 -12.62 14.59 -6.91
N GLY A 125 -12.78 13.68 -5.95
CA GLY A 125 -13.71 12.55 -6.05
C GLY A 125 -13.27 11.38 -6.94
N ASN A 126 -12.08 11.43 -7.52
CA ASN A 126 -11.54 10.36 -8.40
C ASN A 126 -10.26 9.72 -7.88
N THR A 127 -9.90 9.96 -6.64
CA THR A 127 -8.66 9.45 -6.05
C THR A 127 -8.75 7.95 -5.76
N PRO A 128 -7.73 7.14 -6.11
CA PRO A 128 -7.60 5.77 -5.64
C PRO A 128 -7.32 5.72 -4.13
N ASP A 129 -7.63 4.58 -3.51
CA ASP A 129 -7.56 4.43 -2.04
C ASP A 129 -6.13 4.56 -1.47
N ASN A 130 -5.09 4.38 -2.29
CA ASN A 130 -3.68 4.50 -1.91
C ASN A 130 -3.03 5.86 -2.28
N LEU A 131 -3.77 6.79 -2.82
CA LEU A 131 -3.32 8.17 -2.97
C LEU A 131 -3.42 8.90 -1.61
N ILE A 132 -2.34 9.57 -1.21
CA ILE A 132 -2.21 10.29 0.08
C ILE A 132 -2.43 11.78 -0.15
#